data_8a3517f22a9144d52b7137563ad92979
#
_entry.id   8a3517f22a9144d52b7137563ad92979
#
_cell.length_a   1.000
_cell.length_b   1.000
_cell.length_c   1.000
_cell.angle_alpha   90.00
_cell.angle_beta   90.00
_cell.angle_gamma   90.00
#
_symmetry.space_group_name_H-M   'P 1'
#
loop_
_entity.id
_entity.type
_entity.pdbx_description
1 polymer ?
#
loop_
_entity_poly.entity_id
_entity_poly.type
_entity_poly.pdbx_seq_one_letter_code
_entity_poly.pdbx_strand_id
1 'polypeptide(L)'
;MTTRPTQPLTLVVGAGGLVGRHLVTAHGRARHEVRVAAVPWGDEGESISALLLALDDFSQARQGRPWSVAWCAGAGVVATAEDALAAEVRVFDRVMGALAASVGPDEDGVVFLASSAGGVYAGATGAP
;
A
#
# COMPACT_ATOMS: atom_id res chain seq x y z
N MET A 1 19.72 -24.37 -14.99
CA MET A 1 20.02 -23.20 -14.18
C MET A 1 18.77 -22.34 -13.98
N THR A 2 18.37 -22.21 -12.75
CA THR A 2 17.17 -21.44 -12.42
C THR A 2 17.52 -19.96 -12.35
N THR A 3 16.98 -19.18 -13.24
CA THR A 3 17.11 -17.72 -13.17
C THR A 3 16.13 -17.19 -12.13
N ARG A 4 16.60 -16.34 -11.24
CA ARG A 4 15.73 -15.63 -10.31
C ARG A 4 14.79 -14.74 -11.10
N PRO A 5 13.52 -14.64 -10.68
CA PRO A 5 12.63 -13.65 -11.28
C PRO A 5 13.23 -12.26 -11.11
N THR A 6 13.45 -11.56 -12.22
CA THR A 6 13.96 -10.18 -12.20
C THR A 6 12.82 -9.17 -12.25
N GLN A 7 11.60 -9.63 -12.51
CA GLN A 7 10.44 -8.75 -12.54
C GLN A 7 10.12 -8.23 -11.14
N PRO A 8 9.76 -6.95 -11.02
CA PRO A 8 9.31 -6.39 -9.76
C PRO A 8 8.06 -7.09 -9.25
N LEU A 9 7.98 -7.22 -7.95
CA LEU A 9 6.76 -7.68 -7.29
C LEU A 9 6.10 -6.49 -6.62
N THR A 10 4.81 -6.30 -6.87
CA THR A 10 4.06 -5.19 -6.27
C THR A 10 2.97 -5.71 -5.37
N LEU A 11 2.90 -5.16 -4.16
CA LEU A 11 1.76 -5.35 -3.27
C LEU A 11 0.86 -4.12 -3.36
N VAL A 12 -0.40 -4.31 -3.69
CA VAL A 12 -1.38 -3.23 -3.75
C VAL A 12 -2.31 -3.32 -2.55
N VAL A 13 -2.36 -2.27 -1.76
CA VAL A 13 -3.28 -2.10 -0.64
C VAL A 13 -4.37 -1.14 -1.10
N GLY A 14 -5.63 -1.54 -0.98
CA GLY A 14 -6.75 -0.73 -1.47
C GLY A 14 -7.07 -0.98 -2.93
N ALA A 15 -6.95 -2.23 -3.38
CA ALA A 15 -7.20 -2.61 -4.78
C ALA A 15 -8.65 -2.43 -5.22
N GLY A 16 -9.59 -2.37 -4.27
CA GLY A 16 -11.01 -2.13 -4.57
C GLY A 16 -11.35 -0.68 -4.86
N GLY A 17 -10.48 0.26 -4.51
CA GLY A 17 -10.70 1.68 -4.77
C GLY A 17 -10.36 2.07 -6.21
N LEU A 18 -10.64 3.33 -6.54
CA LEU A 18 -10.45 3.82 -7.91
C LEU A 18 -9.00 3.69 -8.39
N VAL A 19 -8.06 4.23 -7.63
CA VAL A 19 -6.63 4.20 -8.00
C VAL A 19 -6.10 2.78 -7.96
N GLY A 20 -6.37 2.05 -6.89
CA GLY A 20 -5.88 0.68 -6.72
C GLY A 20 -6.36 -0.26 -7.81
N ARG A 21 -7.63 -0.16 -8.18
CA ARG A 21 -8.22 -0.97 -9.25
C ARG A 21 -7.55 -0.71 -10.59
N HIS A 22 -7.32 0.55 -10.93
CA HIS A 22 -6.63 0.91 -12.17
C HIS A 22 -5.18 0.46 -12.17
N LEU A 23 -4.51 0.55 -11.02
CA LEU A 23 -3.13 0.11 -10.88
C LEU A 23 -2.99 -1.40 -11.09
N VAL A 24 -3.88 -2.19 -10.50
CA VAL A 24 -3.89 -3.65 -10.69
C VAL A 24 -4.11 -3.98 -12.18
N THR A 25 -5.03 -3.29 -12.83
CA THR A 25 -5.29 -3.48 -14.26
C THR A 25 -4.06 -3.14 -15.11
N ALA A 26 -3.40 -2.03 -14.81
CA ALA A 26 -2.22 -1.59 -15.55
C ALA A 26 -1.06 -2.59 -15.41
N HIS A 27 -0.82 -3.09 -14.19
CA HIS A 27 0.19 -4.11 -13.97
C HIS A 27 -0.15 -5.41 -14.69
N GLY A 28 -1.41 -5.80 -14.69
CA GLY A 28 -1.87 -6.99 -15.41
C GLY A 28 -1.62 -6.90 -16.91
N ARG A 29 -1.88 -5.73 -17.51
CA ARG A 29 -1.61 -5.49 -18.94
C ARG A 29 -0.13 -5.53 -19.26
N ALA A 30 0.70 -5.06 -18.34
CA ALA A 30 2.16 -5.11 -18.49
C ALA A 30 2.75 -6.47 -18.11
N ARG A 31 1.92 -7.41 -17.69
CA ARG A 31 2.32 -8.75 -17.22
C ARG A 31 3.26 -8.70 -16.02
N HIS A 32 3.10 -7.69 -15.18
CA HIS A 32 3.82 -7.59 -13.92
C HIS A 32 3.08 -8.39 -12.85
N GLU A 33 3.82 -8.99 -11.94
CA GLU A 33 3.21 -9.75 -10.84
C GLU A 33 2.72 -8.81 -9.76
N VAL A 34 1.47 -9.00 -9.37
CA VAL A 34 0.81 -8.17 -8.36
C VAL A 34 0.23 -9.08 -7.27
N ARG A 35 0.43 -8.67 -6.02
CA ARG A 35 -0.26 -9.24 -4.86
C ARG A 35 -1.26 -8.21 -4.36
N VAL A 36 -2.42 -8.68 -3.95
CA VAL A 36 -3.49 -7.82 -3.45
C VAL A 36 -3.81 -8.24 -2.03
N ALA A 37 -3.85 -7.27 -1.11
CA ALA A 37 -4.26 -7.54 0.25
C ALA A 37 -5.77 -7.38 0.38
N ALA A 38 -6.44 -8.42 0.84
CA ALA A 38 -7.86 -8.35 1.20
C ALA A 38 -7.97 -7.86 2.64
N VAL A 39 -8.53 -6.68 2.84
CA VAL A 39 -8.51 -5.99 4.12
C VAL A 39 -9.94 -5.68 4.59
N PRO A 40 -10.31 -6.11 5.81
CA PRO A 40 -11.63 -5.79 6.36
C PRO A 40 -11.62 -4.39 7.00
N TRP A 41 -11.68 -3.37 6.18
CA TRP A 41 -11.50 -1.97 6.58
C TRP A 41 -12.47 -1.48 7.67
N GLY A 42 -13.54 -2.19 7.94
CA GLY A 42 -14.49 -1.83 9.00
C GLY A 42 -13.99 -2.05 10.43
N ASP A 43 -12.88 -2.77 10.59
CA ASP A 43 -12.31 -3.09 11.89
C ASP A 43 -10.81 -2.83 11.88
N GLU A 44 -10.35 -1.96 12.78
CA GLU A 44 -8.93 -1.55 12.83
C GLU A 44 -8.00 -2.73 13.13
N GLY A 45 -8.32 -3.51 14.16
CA GLY A 45 -7.49 -4.64 14.57
C GLY A 45 -7.41 -5.72 13.51
N GLU A 46 -8.54 -6.06 12.89
CA GLU A 46 -8.59 -7.06 11.81
C GLU A 46 -7.87 -6.56 10.56
N SER A 47 -7.97 -5.27 10.27
CA SER A 47 -7.25 -4.66 9.15
C SER A 47 -5.74 -4.76 9.34
N ILE A 48 -5.25 -4.46 10.54
CA ILE A 48 -3.82 -4.58 10.86
C ILE A 48 -3.38 -6.03 10.73
N SER A 49 -4.13 -6.98 11.29
CA SER A 49 -3.80 -8.40 11.22
C SER A 49 -3.72 -8.89 9.78
N ALA A 50 -4.70 -8.54 8.96
CA ALA A 50 -4.74 -8.92 7.55
C ALA A 50 -3.55 -8.34 6.77
N LEU A 51 -3.21 -7.08 7.04
CA LEU A 51 -2.11 -6.42 6.36
C LEU A 51 -0.75 -6.97 6.79
N LEU A 52 -0.59 -7.32 8.07
CA LEU A 52 0.65 -7.94 8.53
C LEU A 52 0.86 -9.33 7.91
N LEU A 53 -0.21 -10.10 7.74
CA LEU A 53 -0.15 -11.39 7.04
C LEU A 53 0.20 -11.21 5.58
N ALA A 54 -0.39 -10.22 4.92
CA ALA A 54 -0.09 -9.90 3.52
C ALA A 54 1.37 -9.46 3.35
N LEU A 55 1.90 -8.68 4.29
CA LEU A 55 3.30 -8.28 4.29
C LEU A 55 4.24 -9.46 4.47
N ASP A 56 3.89 -10.39 5.33
CA ASP A 56 4.71 -11.59 5.56
C ASP A 56 4.80 -12.42 4.29
N ASP A 57 3.67 -12.68 3.64
CA ASP A 57 3.62 -13.39 2.35
C ASP A 57 4.43 -12.63 1.30
N PHE A 58 4.25 -11.34 1.22
CA PHE A 58 4.97 -10.47 0.28
C PHE A 58 6.48 -10.49 0.54
N SER A 59 6.88 -10.47 1.82
CA SER A 59 8.28 -10.51 2.22
C SER A 59 8.97 -11.79 1.74
N GLN A 60 8.27 -12.91 1.81
CA GLN A 60 8.79 -14.19 1.31
C GLN A 60 8.87 -14.21 -0.21
N ALA A 61 7.84 -13.70 -0.87
CA ALA A 61 7.75 -13.72 -2.32
C ALA A 61 8.73 -12.77 -3.01
N ARG A 62 9.10 -11.66 -2.35
CA ARG A 62 9.95 -10.62 -2.94
C ARG A 62 11.45 -10.86 -2.81
N GLN A 63 11.86 -11.92 -2.15
CA GLN A 63 13.29 -12.17 -1.91
C GLN A 63 14.10 -12.14 -3.19
N GLY A 64 15.11 -11.29 -3.23
CA GLY A 64 15.99 -11.14 -4.38
C GLY A 64 15.37 -10.44 -5.58
N ARG A 65 14.22 -9.80 -5.39
CA ARG A 65 13.50 -9.10 -6.47
C ARG A 65 13.35 -7.63 -6.11
N PRO A 66 13.35 -6.74 -7.11
CA PRO A 66 12.85 -5.39 -6.90
C PRO A 66 11.39 -5.46 -6.49
N TRP A 67 10.96 -4.58 -5.60
CA TRP A 67 9.59 -4.62 -5.11
C TRP A 67 9.01 -3.23 -4.92
N SER A 68 7.68 -3.16 -4.91
CA SER A 68 6.99 -1.94 -4.54
C SER A 68 5.74 -2.26 -3.73
N VAL A 69 5.40 -1.35 -2.84
CA VAL A 69 4.12 -1.36 -2.13
C VAL A 69 3.36 -0.12 -2.55
N ALA A 70 2.18 -0.32 -3.12
CA ALA A 70 1.32 0.78 -3.52
C ALA A 70 0.17 0.88 -2.52
N TRP A 71 0.20 1.91 -1.69
CA TRP A 71 -0.86 2.18 -0.73
C TRP A 71 -1.88 3.10 -1.37
N CYS A 72 -2.97 2.50 -1.82
CA CYS A 72 -4.07 3.19 -2.50
C CYS A 72 -5.35 3.18 -1.66
N ALA A 73 -5.24 2.73 -0.41
CA ALA A 73 -6.36 2.68 0.51
C ALA A 73 -6.60 4.05 1.13
N GLY A 74 -7.84 4.32 1.40
CA GLY A 74 -8.25 5.54 2.06
C GLY A 74 -9.72 5.74 1.78
N ALA A 75 -10.55 5.59 2.80
CA ALA A 75 -11.97 5.88 2.70
C ALA A 75 -12.23 7.36 2.96
N GLY A 76 -11.20 8.13 3.30
CA GLY A 76 -11.33 9.53 3.65
C GLY A 76 -11.80 10.38 2.49
N VAL A 77 -12.93 11.05 2.70
CA VAL A 77 -13.42 12.11 1.83
C VAL A 77 -13.48 13.39 2.67
N VAL A 78 -13.72 14.53 2.06
CA VAL A 78 -13.72 15.83 2.74
C VAL A 78 -14.57 15.83 4.02
N ALA A 79 -15.65 15.08 4.07
CA ALA A 79 -16.56 15.00 5.21
C ALA A 79 -16.30 13.83 6.15
N THR A 80 -15.21 13.10 5.98
CA THR A 80 -14.89 11.95 6.83
C THR A 80 -14.57 12.41 8.26
N ALA A 81 -15.11 11.72 9.26
CA ALA A 81 -14.88 12.02 10.67
C ALA A 81 -13.40 11.84 11.05
N GLU A 82 -12.93 12.68 11.97
CA GLU A 82 -11.54 12.63 12.45
C GLU A 82 -11.14 11.29 13.01
N ASP A 83 -12.04 10.61 13.74
CA ASP A 83 -11.75 9.30 14.34
C ASP A 83 -11.45 8.26 13.26
N ALA A 84 -12.19 8.29 12.15
CA ALA A 84 -11.97 7.36 11.04
C ALA A 84 -10.64 7.66 10.35
N LEU A 85 -10.30 8.92 10.17
CA LEU A 85 -9.01 9.32 9.60
C LEU A 85 -7.86 8.95 10.53
N ALA A 86 -8.03 9.14 11.84
CA ALA A 86 -7.02 8.74 12.82
C ALA A 86 -6.78 7.24 12.82
N ALA A 87 -7.85 6.44 12.67
CA ALA A 87 -7.74 4.99 12.57
C ALA A 87 -6.96 4.57 11.32
N GLU A 88 -7.22 5.22 10.19
CA GLU A 88 -6.47 4.95 8.94
C GLU A 88 -4.98 5.25 9.11
N VAL A 89 -4.64 6.34 9.80
CA VAL A 89 -3.24 6.69 10.06
C VAL A 89 -2.58 5.65 10.96
N ARG A 90 -3.28 5.17 11.99
CA ARG A 90 -2.73 4.14 12.88
C ARG A 90 -2.45 2.85 12.14
N VAL A 91 -3.36 2.43 11.26
CA VAL A 91 -3.17 1.23 10.44
C VAL A 91 -1.94 1.42 9.53
N PHE A 92 -1.86 2.54 8.84
CA PHE A 92 -0.74 2.87 7.97
C PHE A 92 0.59 2.85 8.73
N ASP A 93 0.66 3.54 9.86
CA ASP A 93 1.87 3.60 10.68
C ASP A 93 2.33 2.21 11.13
N ARG A 94 1.38 1.40 11.58
CA ARG A 94 1.69 0.06 12.06
C ARG A 94 2.25 -0.82 10.93
N VAL A 95 1.64 -0.75 9.76
CA VAL A 95 2.04 -1.54 8.61
C VAL A 95 3.38 -1.06 8.05
N MET A 96 3.58 0.25 7.94
CA MET A 96 4.84 0.81 7.47
C MET A 96 5.99 0.51 8.44
N GLY A 97 5.71 0.52 9.74
CA GLY A 97 6.71 0.13 10.74
C GLY A 97 7.14 -1.33 10.58
N ALA A 98 6.18 -2.22 10.33
CA ALA A 98 6.47 -3.63 10.08
C ALA A 98 7.25 -3.82 8.77
N LEU A 99 6.88 -3.10 7.73
CA LEU A 99 7.59 -3.13 6.45
C LEU A 99 9.05 -2.68 6.64
N ALA A 100 9.26 -1.55 7.30
CA ALA A 100 10.59 -1.01 7.57
C ALA A 100 11.46 -2.00 8.34
N ALA A 101 10.87 -2.70 9.31
CA ALA A 101 11.60 -3.70 10.10
C ALA A 101 11.98 -4.93 9.28
N SER A 102 11.25 -5.22 8.20
CA SER A 102 11.48 -6.40 7.36
C SER A 102 12.43 -6.15 6.19
N VAL A 103 12.73 -4.89 5.88
CA VAL A 103 13.55 -4.53 4.71
C VAL A 103 15.02 -4.55 5.08
N GLY A 104 15.82 -5.28 4.29
CA GLY A 104 17.26 -5.30 4.46
C GLY A 104 17.93 -4.14 3.73
N PRO A 105 19.20 -3.84 4.06
CA PRO A 105 19.91 -2.68 3.51
C PRO A 105 20.18 -2.78 2.00
N ASP A 106 20.18 -3.98 1.46
CA ASP A 106 20.48 -4.20 0.04
C ASP A 106 19.23 -4.41 -0.81
N GLU A 107 18.06 -4.27 -0.24
CA GLU A 107 16.81 -4.46 -0.98
C GLU A 107 16.48 -3.23 -1.82
N ASP A 108 16.06 -3.48 -3.05
CA ASP A 108 15.63 -2.46 -3.99
C ASP A 108 14.10 -2.36 -3.96
N GLY A 109 13.59 -1.43 -3.19
CA GLY A 109 12.15 -1.30 -3.00
C GLY A 109 11.68 0.14 -2.94
N VAL A 110 10.40 0.33 -3.27
CA VAL A 110 9.74 1.63 -3.30
C VAL A 110 8.37 1.52 -2.66
N VAL A 111 7.99 2.52 -1.88
CA VAL A 111 6.63 2.68 -1.40
C VAL A 111 5.98 3.84 -2.14
N PHE A 112 4.87 3.56 -2.78
CA PHE A 112 4.03 4.58 -3.42
C PHE A 112 2.82 4.83 -2.54
N LEU A 113 2.58 6.09 -2.21
CA LEU A 113 1.43 6.50 -1.40
C LEU A 113 0.52 7.37 -2.26
N ALA A 114 -0.69 6.90 -2.53
CA ALA A 114 -1.68 7.70 -3.23
C ALA A 114 -2.21 8.77 -2.29
N SER A 115 -2.15 10.02 -2.72
CA SER A 115 -2.59 11.17 -1.95
C SER A 115 -3.50 12.03 -2.82
N SER A 116 -4.42 12.75 -2.19
CA SER A 116 -5.30 13.65 -2.94
C SER A 116 -4.78 15.09 -2.86
N ALA A 117 -4.94 15.83 -3.96
CA ALA A 117 -4.60 17.24 -4.01
C ALA A 117 -5.41 18.05 -2.98
N GLY A 118 -6.65 17.64 -2.73
CA GLY A 118 -7.49 18.25 -1.70
C GLY A 118 -6.87 18.16 -0.30
N GLY A 119 -6.24 17.04 0.00
CA GLY A 119 -5.52 16.87 1.26
C GLY A 119 -4.30 17.75 1.36
N VAL A 120 -3.59 17.95 0.26
CA VAL A 120 -2.38 18.77 0.22
C VAL A 120 -2.70 20.25 0.44
N TYR A 121 -3.81 20.75 -0.11
CA TYR A 121 -4.19 22.15 -0.03
C TYR A 121 -5.20 22.46 1.07
N ALA A 122 -5.63 21.46 1.83
CA ALA A 122 -6.59 21.65 2.91
C ALA A 122 -6.03 22.63 3.95
N GLY A 123 -6.79 23.67 4.26
CA GLY A 123 -6.38 24.70 5.22
C GLY A 123 -5.40 25.73 4.67
N ALA A 124 -4.99 25.64 3.42
CA ALA A 124 -4.12 26.63 2.82
C ALA A 124 -4.86 27.96 2.64
N THR A 125 -4.23 29.06 3.06
CA THR A 125 -4.74 30.41 2.85
C THR A 125 -3.85 31.10 1.82
N GLY A 126 -4.46 31.78 0.90
CA GLY A 126 -3.71 32.37 -0.18
C GLY A 126 -3.45 31.33 -1.27
N ALA A 127 -4.23 31.38 -2.30
CA ALA A 127 -4.13 30.42 -3.40
C ALA A 127 -2.75 30.42 -4.03
N PRO A 128 -2.33 29.30 -4.56
CA PRO A 128 -1.11 29.21 -5.33
C PRO A 128 -1.16 30.06 -6.58
#